data_fcfcf39ab1cd16e22d4bbc4415dc9b9d
#
_entry.id   fcfcf39ab1cd16e22d4bbc4415dc9b9d
#
_cell.length_a   1.000
_cell.length_b   1.000
_cell.length_c   1.000
_cell.angle_alpha   90.00
_cell.angle_beta   90.00
_cell.angle_gamma   90.00
#
_symmetry.space_group_name_H-M   'P 1'
#
loop_
_entity.id
_entity.type
_entity.pdbx_description
1 polymer ?
#
loop_
_entity_poly.entity_id
_entity_poly.type
_entity_poly.pdbx_seq_one_letter_code
_entity_poly.pdbx_strand_id
1 'polypeptide(L)'
;MKPPSLHALCRALATLVLALSLAGPAAGTEWSLCEQAIQTVARQSAVPANVLRAVALAESGRADQGQMRPWPWTVNAAGKGSWFPTREDARAYAQDVLATGSRNLDIGCFQLNHRWHGGKFPSLDAMFDPLENARQAAAFLADLHAETGDWTLAAGAYHSRTPELADRYRTRFETLLAALPPDRGPMPPPARHNAFPLLQGGAPSTAGSLVPMRPAQLPLLRGAPAALIGG
;
A
#
# COMPACT_ATOMS: atom_id res chain seq x y z
N MET A 1 -19.06 -29.22 52.48
CA MET A 1 -18.98 -28.95 51.03
C MET A 1 -17.93 -29.92 50.46
N LYS A 2 -18.31 -30.80 49.49
CA LYS A 2 -17.36 -31.73 48.84
C LYS A 2 -16.56 -31.00 47.80
N PRO A 3 -15.25 -31.16 47.69
CA PRO A 3 -14.45 -30.56 46.64
C PRO A 3 -14.83 -31.17 45.27
N PRO A 4 -14.74 -30.39 44.18
CA PRO A 4 -15.05 -30.89 42.85
C PRO A 4 -14.06 -31.97 42.44
N SER A 5 -14.57 -33.04 41.81
CA SER A 5 -13.75 -34.16 41.40
C SER A 5 -12.75 -33.76 40.30
N LEU A 6 -11.57 -34.39 40.32
CA LEU A 6 -10.47 -34.13 39.35
C LEU A 6 -10.96 -34.23 37.90
N HIS A 7 -11.96 -35.10 37.63
CA HIS A 7 -12.58 -35.26 36.29
C HIS A 7 -13.40 -34.05 35.87
N ALA A 8 -14.00 -33.29 36.79
CA ALA A 8 -14.75 -32.07 36.49
C ALA A 8 -13.80 -30.92 36.10
N LEU A 9 -12.65 -30.79 36.77
CA LEU A 9 -11.61 -29.83 36.43
C LEU A 9 -10.98 -30.10 35.08
N CYS A 10 -10.68 -31.37 34.75
CA CYS A 10 -10.10 -31.74 33.43
C CYS A 10 -11.08 -31.47 32.28
N ARG A 11 -12.39 -31.70 32.50
CA ARG A 11 -13.40 -31.38 31.46
C ARG A 11 -13.56 -29.87 31.24
N ALA A 12 -13.51 -29.07 32.29
CA ALA A 12 -13.60 -27.62 32.19
C ALA A 12 -12.38 -27.00 31.49
N LEU A 13 -11.18 -27.54 31.74
CA LEU A 13 -9.94 -27.12 31.07
C LEU A 13 -9.94 -27.54 29.57
N ALA A 14 -10.43 -28.74 29.25
CA ALA A 14 -10.50 -29.22 27.86
C ALA A 14 -11.47 -28.40 27.01
N THR A 15 -12.60 -27.97 27.57
CA THR A 15 -13.56 -27.11 26.87
C THR A 15 -13.06 -25.67 26.68
N LEU A 16 -12.28 -25.15 27.62
CA LEU A 16 -11.69 -23.82 27.51
C LEU A 16 -10.60 -23.76 26.44
N VAL A 17 -9.76 -24.80 26.34
CA VAL A 17 -8.69 -24.88 25.31
C VAL A 17 -9.28 -25.05 23.91
N LEU A 18 -10.39 -25.78 23.75
CA LEU A 18 -11.05 -25.97 22.46
C LEU A 18 -11.75 -24.69 21.98
N ALA A 19 -12.24 -23.84 22.86
CA ALA A 19 -12.86 -22.57 22.51
C ALA A 19 -11.85 -21.50 22.03
N LEU A 20 -10.57 -21.58 22.42
CA LEU A 20 -9.53 -20.65 21.97
C LEU A 20 -8.97 -20.96 20.58
N SER A 21 -9.20 -22.16 20.05
CA SER A 21 -8.61 -22.61 18.78
C SER A 21 -9.44 -22.22 17.54
N LEU A 22 -10.59 -21.55 17.68
CA LEU A 22 -11.48 -21.18 16.58
C LEU A 22 -11.38 -19.73 16.10
N ALA A 23 -10.47 -18.94 16.69
CA ALA A 23 -10.11 -17.64 16.11
C ALA A 23 -9.11 -17.89 14.96
N GLY A 24 -9.61 -18.39 13.83
CA GLY A 24 -8.90 -18.32 12.56
C GLY A 24 -8.51 -16.87 12.28
N PRO A 25 -7.40 -16.60 11.56
CA PRO A 25 -7.09 -15.25 11.14
C PRO A 25 -8.35 -14.69 10.46
N ALA A 26 -8.81 -13.53 10.93
CA ALA A 26 -9.89 -12.82 10.27
C ALA A 26 -9.43 -12.61 8.82
N ALA A 27 -10.03 -13.35 7.89
CA ALA A 27 -9.76 -13.17 6.48
C ALA A 27 -10.03 -11.69 6.17
N GLY A 28 -8.99 -10.95 5.83
CA GLY A 28 -9.12 -9.55 5.45
C GLY A 28 -10.18 -9.49 4.37
N THR A 29 -11.13 -8.58 4.50
CA THR A 29 -12.17 -8.43 3.48
C THR A 29 -11.50 -8.02 2.16
N GLU A 30 -11.97 -8.55 1.03
CA GLU A 30 -11.35 -8.39 -0.30
C GLU A 30 -11.04 -6.92 -0.64
N TRP A 31 -11.92 -5.98 -0.27
CA TRP A 31 -11.67 -4.55 -0.48
C TRP A 31 -10.40 -4.05 0.24
N SER A 32 -10.00 -4.68 1.35
CA SER A 32 -8.81 -4.27 2.09
C SER A 32 -7.51 -4.49 1.30
N LEU A 33 -7.53 -5.37 0.30
CA LEU A 33 -6.39 -5.60 -0.58
C LEU A 33 -6.09 -4.36 -1.43
N CYS A 34 -7.11 -3.70 -1.99
CA CYS A 34 -6.94 -2.42 -2.69
C CYS A 34 -6.40 -1.34 -1.74
N GLU A 35 -6.94 -1.26 -0.53
CA GLU A 35 -6.51 -0.27 0.45
C GLU A 35 -5.06 -0.46 0.90
N GLN A 36 -4.64 -1.71 1.15
CA GLN A 36 -3.25 -2.04 1.49
C GLN A 36 -2.29 -1.71 0.33
N ALA A 37 -2.71 -1.99 -0.91
CA ALA A 37 -1.95 -1.64 -2.10
C ALA A 37 -1.79 -0.12 -2.24
N ILE A 38 -2.87 0.65 -2.06
CA ILE A 38 -2.86 2.12 -2.05
C ILE A 38 -1.86 2.66 -1.03
N GLN A 39 -1.96 2.21 0.23
CA GLN A 39 -1.06 2.65 1.29
C GLN A 39 0.41 2.31 1.01
N THR A 40 0.66 1.14 0.43
CA THR A 40 2.02 0.70 0.10
C THR A 40 2.60 1.54 -1.02
N VAL A 41 1.84 1.75 -2.09
CA VAL A 41 2.30 2.49 -3.27
C VAL A 41 2.44 3.98 -2.99
N ALA A 42 1.54 4.58 -2.21
CA ALA A 42 1.66 5.99 -1.81
C ALA A 42 2.95 6.28 -1.05
N ARG A 43 3.45 5.34 -0.24
CA ARG A 43 4.76 5.48 0.43
C ARG A 43 5.96 5.32 -0.51
N GLN A 44 5.77 4.75 -1.69
CA GLN A 44 6.82 4.41 -2.66
C GLN A 44 6.80 5.31 -3.91
N SER A 45 5.81 6.19 -4.03
CA SER A 45 5.61 7.06 -5.18
C SER A 45 5.35 8.51 -4.76
N ALA A 46 5.33 9.42 -5.72
CA ALA A 46 4.96 10.82 -5.49
C ALA A 46 3.43 11.02 -5.43
N VAL A 47 2.63 9.98 -5.69
CA VAL A 47 1.17 10.11 -5.75
C VAL A 47 0.58 10.07 -4.34
N PRO A 48 -0.17 11.09 -3.90
CA PRO A 48 -0.80 11.11 -2.59
C PRO A 48 -1.79 9.94 -2.40
N ALA A 49 -1.84 9.38 -1.19
CA ALA A 49 -2.70 8.23 -0.88
C ALA A 49 -4.18 8.52 -1.18
N ASN A 50 -4.66 9.73 -0.87
CA ASN A 50 -6.05 10.12 -1.14
C ASN A 50 -6.35 10.27 -2.64
N VAL A 51 -5.37 10.66 -3.46
CA VAL A 51 -5.51 10.67 -4.93
C VAL A 51 -5.69 9.24 -5.44
N LEU A 52 -4.82 8.32 -5.04
CA LEU A 52 -4.96 6.90 -5.40
C LEU A 52 -6.29 6.31 -4.93
N ARG A 53 -6.70 6.63 -3.70
CA ARG A 53 -7.97 6.13 -3.15
C ARG A 53 -9.18 6.67 -3.90
N ALA A 54 -9.20 7.96 -4.24
CA ALA A 54 -10.29 8.58 -4.99
C ALA A 54 -10.41 7.97 -6.40
N VAL A 55 -9.28 7.72 -7.08
CA VAL A 55 -9.26 7.03 -8.38
C VAL A 55 -9.78 5.59 -8.21
N ALA A 56 -9.27 4.81 -7.26
CA ALA A 56 -9.72 3.43 -7.06
C ALA A 56 -11.24 3.35 -6.75
N LEU A 57 -11.76 4.30 -5.98
CA LEU A 57 -13.20 4.42 -5.71
C LEU A 57 -14.00 4.79 -6.96
N ALA A 58 -13.47 5.67 -7.81
CA ALA A 58 -14.09 6.03 -9.07
C ALA A 58 -14.12 4.84 -10.05
N GLU A 59 -13.08 4.01 -10.06
CA GLU A 59 -12.89 2.93 -11.02
C GLU A 59 -13.62 1.64 -10.62
N SER A 60 -13.40 1.16 -9.42
CA SER A 60 -13.88 -0.16 -8.97
C SER A 60 -14.78 -0.10 -7.75
N GLY A 61 -15.15 1.11 -7.29
CA GLY A 61 -15.96 1.31 -6.10
C GLY A 61 -17.31 0.60 -6.17
N ARG A 62 -17.63 -0.16 -5.12
CA ARG A 62 -18.94 -0.77 -4.90
C ARG A 62 -19.42 -0.50 -3.48
N ALA A 63 -20.73 -0.52 -3.30
CA ALA A 63 -21.30 -0.42 -1.96
C ALA A 63 -21.04 -1.72 -1.17
N ASP A 64 -20.46 -1.59 0.01
CA ASP A 64 -20.24 -2.66 0.97
C ASP A 64 -20.58 -2.14 2.38
N GLN A 65 -21.57 -2.77 3.03
CA GLN A 65 -22.05 -2.38 4.36
C GLN A 65 -22.31 -0.86 4.51
N GLY A 66 -22.92 -0.26 3.49
CA GLY A 66 -23.26 1.17 3.48
C GLY A 66 -22.09 2.11 3.19
N GLN A 67 -20.91 1.60 2.89
CA GLN A 67 -19.75 2.39 2.47
C GLN A 67 -19.33 2.06 1.04
N MET A 68 -18.82 3.05 0.33
CA MET A 68 -18.21 2.82 -0.96
C MET A 68 -16.76 2.35 -0.75
N ARG A 69 -16.41 1.20 -1.35
CA ARG A 69 -15.08 0.58 -1.20
C ARG A 69 -14.56 0.13 -2.56
N PRO A 70 -13.26 0.31 -2.88
CA PRO A 70 -12.68 -0.21 -4.11
C PRO A 70 -12.66 -1.75 -4.03
N TRP A 71 -12.88 -2.41 -5.17
CA TRP A 71 -12.97 -3.87 -5.23
C TRP A 71 -11.93 -4.46 -6.18
N PRO A 72 -11.07 -5.39 -5.72
CA PRO A 72 -9.95 -5.87 -6.52
C PRO A 72 -10.38 -6.79 -7.68
N TRP A 73 -11.47 -7.52 -7.49
CA TRP A 73 -11.98 -8.50 -8.47
C TRP A 73 -13.05 -7.86 -9.36
N THR A 74 -12.69 -6.74 -9.98
CA THR A 74 -13.56 -5.97 -10.88
C THR A 74 -13.03 -6.08 -12.29
N VAL A 75 -13.92 -6.39 -13.23
CA VAL A 75 -13.65 -6.38 -14.67
C VAL A 75 -14.73 -5.59 -15.38
N ASN A 76 -14.34 -4.64 -16.21
CA ASN A 76 -15.24 -3.99 -17.14
C ASN A 76 -14.90 -4.48 -18.55
N ALA A 77 -15.87 -5.05 -19.23
CA ALA A 77 -15.73 -5.50 -20.61
C ALA A 77 -16.85 -4.87 -21.45
N ALA A 78 -16.48 -4.22 -22.55
CA ALA A 78 -17.41 -3.55 -23.46
C ALA A 78 -18.38 -2.56 -22.75
N GLY A 79 -17.90 -1.84 -21.73
CA GLY A 79 -18.68 -0.87 -20.96
C GLY A 79 -19.57 -1.50 -19.87
N LYS A 80 -19.53 -2.81 -19.69
CA LYS A 80 -20.24 -3.53 -18.62
C LYS A 80 -19.29 -3.89 -17.48
N GLY A 81 -19.38 -3.16 -16.36
CA GLY A 81 -18.67 -3.45 -15.12
C GLY A 81 -19.26 -4.65 -14.39
N SER A 82 -18.40 -5.54 -13.89
CA SER A 82 -18.76 -6.71 -13.11
C SER A 82 -17.84 -6.86 -11.91
N TRP A 83 -18.42 -7.14 -10.74
CA TRP A 83 -17.69 -7.38 -9.49
C TRP A 83 -17.82 -8.84 -9.12
N PHE A 84 -16.71 -9.53 -9.00
CA PHE A 84 -16.66 -10.96 -8.70
C PHE A 84 -16.35 -11.17 -7.22
N PRO A 85 -16.84 -12.28 -6.62
CA PRO A 85 -16.54 -12.59 -5.23
C PRO A 85 -15.08 -13.01 -5.02
N THR A 86 -14.46 -13.66 -6.01
CA THR A 86 -13.10 -14.17 -5.94
C THR A 86 -12.23 -13.70 -7.11
N ARG A 87 -10.91 -13.76 -6.92
CA ARG A 87 -9.92 -13.52 -7.98
C ARG A 87 -10.07 -14.49 -9.13
N GLU A 88 -10.32 -15.77 -8.80
CA GLU A 88 -10.45 -16.88 -9.74
C GLU A 88 -11.62 -16.64 -10.70
N ASP A 89 -12.78 -16.23 -10.18
CA ASP A 89 -13.96 -15.92 -11.00
C ASP A 89 -13.72 -14.73 -11.93
N ALA A 90 -13.12 -13.64 -11.40
CA ALA A 90 -12.78 -12.47 -12.20
C ALA A 90 -11.78 -12.80 -13.31
N ARG A 91 -10.77 -13.62 -13.00
CA ARG A 91 -9.77 -14.08 -13.95
C ARG A 91 -10.37 -14.97 -15.04
N ALA A 92 -11.21 -15.93 -14.65
CA ALA A 92 -11.89 -16.80 -15.60
C ALA A 92 -12.73 -15.97 -16.60
N TYR A 93 -13.52 -15.04 -16.09
CA TYR A 93 -14.30 -14.13 -16.94
C TYR A 93 -13.40 -13.31 -17.88
N ALA A 94 -12.30 -12.76 -17.40
CA ALA A 94 -11.38 -12.01 -18.24
C ALA A 94 -10.72 -12.88 -19.32
N GLN A 95 -10.38 -14.14 -19.00
CA GLN A 95 -9.85 -15.11 -19.98
C GLN A 95 -10.87 -15.42 -21.06
N ASP A 96 -12.12 -15.62 -20.71
CA ASP A 96 -13.21 -15.86 -21.68
C ASP A 96 -13.37 -14.68 -22.62
N VAL A 97 -13.33 -13.45 -22.10
CA VAL A 97 -13.37 -12.24 -22.93
C VAL A 97 -12.16 -12.17 -23.87
N LEU A 98 -10.96 -12.45 -23.37
CA LEU A 98 -9.74 -12.46 -24.20
C LEU A 98 -9.77 -13.55 -25.28
N ALA A 99 -10.37 -14.71 -25.00
CA ALA A 99 -10.52 -15.80 -25.94
C ALA A 99 -11.40 -15.42 -27.14
N THR A 100 -12.33 -14.46 -27.00
CA THR A 100 -13.09 -13.89 -28.12
C THR A 100 -12.26 -12.99 -29.05
N GLY A 101 -11.00 -12.73 -28.70
CA GLY A 101 -10.12 -11.76 -29.41
C GLY A 101 -10.24 -10.32 -28.92
N SER A 102 -11.19 -10.01 -28.02
CA SER A 102 -11.34 -8.70 -27.44
C SER A 102 -10.21 -8.44 -26.43
N ARG A 103 -9.56 -7.28 -26.55
CA ARG A 103 -8.57 -6.78 -25.57
C ARG A 103 -9.05 -5.56 -24.81
N ASN A 104 -10.27 -5.10 -25.10
CA ASN A 104 -10.85 -3.92 -24.44
C ASN A 104 -11.57 -4.34 -23.16
N LEU A 105 -10.77 -4.58 -22.12
CA LEU A 105 -11.27 -4.88 -20.78
C LEU A 105 -10.40 -4.15 -19.74
N ASP A 106 -11.05 -3.63 -18.71
CA ASP A 106 -10.41 -2.91 -17.61
C ASP A 106 -10.40 -3.84 -16.38
N ILE A 107 -9.30 -3.87 -15.65
CA ILE A 107 -9.03 -4.90 -14.63
C ILE A 107 -8.58 -4.27 -13.31
N GLY A 108 -9.15 -4.79 -12.21
CA GLY A 108 -8.64 -4.63 -10.85
C GLY A 108 -9.08 -3.35 -10.14
N CYS A 109 -8.40 -3.03 -9.04
CA CYS A 109 -8.70 -1.87 -8.20
C CYS A 109 -8.75 -0.55 -8.97
N PHE A 110 -7.88 -0.41 -9.97
CA PHE A 110 -7.67 0.82 -10.74
C PHE A 110 -8.15 0.72 -12.19
N GLN A 111 -8.84 -0.34 -12.57
CA GLN A 111 -9.41 -0.59 -13.89
C GLN A 111 -8.45 -0.26 -15.04
N LEU A 112 -7.23 -0.79 -14.94
CA LEU A 112 -6.26 -0.63 -16.01
C LEU A 112 -6.67 -1.44 -17.24
N ASN A 113 -6.75 -0.76 -18.40
CA ASN A 113 -7.19 -1.38 -19.64
C ASN A 113 -6.12 -2.34 -20.19
N HIS A 114 -6.51 -3.59 -20.44
CA HIS A 114 -5.60 -4.64 -20.93
C HIS A 114 -4.99 -4.29 -22.30
N ARG A 115 -5.72 -3.61 -23.19
CA ARG A 115 -5.21 -3.23 -24.50
C ARG A 115 -4.02 -2.27 -24.41
N TRP A 116 -4.06 -1.33 -23.46
CA TRP A 116 -3.09 -0.25 -23.36
C TRP A 116 -2.00 -0.51 -22.31
N HIS A 117 -2.34 -1.24 -21.27
CA HIS A 117 -1.47 -1.47 -20.13
C HIS A 117 -1.06 -2.95 -19.96
N GLY A 118 -1.71 -3.89 -20.64
CA GLY A 118 -1.44 -5.32 -20.46
C GLY A 118 0.01 -5.71 -20.71
N GLY A 119 0.68 -5.07 -21.66
CA GLY A 119 2.10 -5.30 -21.92
C GLY A 119 3.08 -4.82 -20.82
N LYS A 120 2.59 -4.04 -19.86
CA LYS A 120 3.37 -3.60 -18.69
C LYS A 120 3.34 -4.63 -17.55
N PHE A 121 2.55 -5.69 -17.68
CA PHE A 121 2.43 -6.77 -16.70
C PHE A 121 2.99 -8.07 -17.29
N PRO A 122 3.64 -8.91 -16.47
CA PRO A 122 4.17 -10.20 -16.93
C PRO A 122 3.06 -11.21 -17.28
N SER A 123 1.84 -11.02 -16.77
CA SER A 123 0.71 -11.91 -17.02
C SER A 123 -0.64 -11.25 -16.69
N LEU A 124 -1.75 -11.88 -17.11
CA LEU A 124 -3.08 -11.50 -16.67
C LEU A 124 -3.25 -11.61 -15.15
N ASP A 125 -2.63 -12.62 -14.53
CA ASP A 125 -2.63 -12.77 -13.07
C ASP A 125 -1.98 -11.59 -12.37
N ALA A 126 -0.91 -11.04 -12.92
CA ALA A 126 -0.26 -9.84 -12.37
C ALA A 126 -1.15 -8.60 -12.49
N MET A 127 -2.02 -8.49 -13.51
CA MET A 127 -3.01 -7.41 -13.59
C MET A 127 -4.05 -7.47 -12.48
N PHE A 128 -4.38 -8.69 -12.01
CA PHE A 128 -5.27 -8.90 -10.88
C PHE A 128 -4.57 -8.80 -9.52
N ASP A 129 -3.25 -8.75 -9.47
CA ASP A 129 -2.54 -8.48 -8.22
C ASP A 129 -2.78 -7.03 -7.78
N PRO A 130 -3.40 -6.77 -6.62
CA PRO A 130 -3.76 -5.41 -6.21
C PRO A 130 -2.56 -4.48 -6.07
N LEU A 131 -1.41 -5.00 -5.66
CA LEU A 131 -0.20 -4.19 -5.49
C LEU A 131 0.42 -3.83 -6.84
N GLU A 132 0.53 -4.78 -7.78
CA GLU A 132 1.04 -4.53 -9.12
C GLU A 132 0.09 -3.61 -9.91
N ASN A 133 -1.24 -3.82 -9.77
CA ASN A 133 -2.26 -2.96 -10.37
C ASN A 133 -2.14 -1.51 -9.86
N ALA A 134 -1.97 -1.32 -8.54
CA ALA A 134 -1.77 -0.01 -7.94
C ALA A 134 -0.43 0.65 -8.36
N ARG A 135 0.66 -0.12 -8.49
CA ARG A 135 1.95 0.42 -8.94
C ARG A 135 1.88 0.98 -10.35
N GLN A 136 1.27 0.23 -11.26
CA GLN A 136 1.10 0.68 -12.64
C GLN A 136 0.16 1.88 -12.75
N ALA A 137 -0.92 1.90 -11.96
CA ALA A 137 -1.81 3.04 -11.88
C ALA A 137 -1.11 4.30 -11.35
N ALA A 138 -0.31 4.17 -10.29
CA ALA A 138 0.44 5.27 -9.73
C ALA A 138 1.50 5.81 -10.72
N ALA A 139 2.21 4.93 -11.42
CA ALA A 139 3.15 5.35 -12.46
C ALA A 139 2.43 6.15 -13.56
N PHE A 140 1.31 5.65 -14.05
CA PHE A 140 0.51 6.34 -15.07
C PHE A 140 -0.05 7.69 -14.57
N LEU A 141 -0.56 7.75 -13.33
CA LEU A 141 -1.01 9.01 -12.72
C LEU A 141 0.13 10.01 -12.53
N ALA A 142 1.32 9.55 -12.17
CA ALA A 142 2.49 10.41 -12.03
C ALA A 142 2.92 11.02 -13.37
N ASP A 143 2.91 10.22 -14.46
CA ASP A 143 3.17 10.69 -15.81
C ASP A 143 2.15 11.78 -16.23
N LEU A 144 0.87 11.53 -15.98
CA LEU A 144 -0.21 12.48 -16.27
C LEU A 144 -0.11 13.76 -15.41
N HIS A 145 0.30 13.63 -14.17
CA HIS A 145 0.54 14.79 -13.30
C HIS A 145 1.75 15.60 -13.77
N ALA A 146 2.79 14.95 -14.26
CA ALA A 146 3.93 15.67 -14.86
C ALA A 146 3.54 16.47 -16.11
N GLU A 147 2.53 15.99 -16.87
CA GLU A 147 1.99 16.71 -18.01
C GLU A 147 1.09 17.90 -17.61
N THR A 148 0.30 17.74 -16.54
CA THR A 148 -0.81 18.67 -16.22
C THR A 148 -0.50 19.61 -15.07
N GLY A 149 0.42 19.25 -14.18
CA GLY A 149 0.75 19.97 -12.94
C GLY A 149 -0.32 19.91 -11.85
N ASP A 150 -1.42 19.18 -12.06
CA ASP A 150 -2.57 19.12 -11.15
C ASP A 150 -3.16 17.72 -11.08
N TRP A 151 -3.44 17.22 -9.85
CA TRP A 151 -3.96 15.86 -9.66
C TRP A 151 -5.39 15.67 -10.18
N THR A 152 -6.21 16.71 -10.14
CA THR A 152 -7.59 16.64 -10.68
C THR A 152 -7.57 16.54 -12.20
N LEU A 153 -6.70 17.33 -12.85
CA LEU A 153 -6.49 17.23 -14.29
C LEU A 153 -5.88 15.89 -14.69
N ALA A 154 -4.90 15.40 -13.93
CA ALA A 154 -4.30 14.07 -14.13
C ALA A 154 -5.35 12.95 -14.00
N ALA A 155 -6.22 13.01 -12.99
CA ALA A 155 -7.31 12.04 -12.81
C ALA A 155 -8.30 12.08 -13.98
N GLY A 156 -8.65 13.25 -14.48
CA GLY A 156 -9.47 13.37 -15.70
C GLY A 156 -8.83 12.69 -16.89
N ALA A 157 -7.53 12.97 -17.14
CA ALA A 157 -6.75 12.39 -18.23
C ALA A 157 -6.50 10.88 -18.06
N TYR A 158 -6.47 10.38 -16.83
CA TYR A 158 -6.41 8.96 -16.52
C TYR A 158 -7.60 8.20 -17.10
N HIS A 159 -8.79 8.76 -16.97
CA HIS A 159 -10.00 8.15 -17.50
C HIS A 159 -10.14 8.37 -19.01
N SER A 160 -9.88 9.58 -19.52
CA SER A 160 -10.03 9.88 -20.94
C SER A 160 -9.26 11.14 -21.35
N ARG A 161 -8.77 11.15 -22.59
CA ARG A 161 -8.25 12.36 -23.24
C ARG A 161 -9.37 13.18 -23.94
N THR A 162 -10.60 12.66 -23.99
CA THR A 162 -11.76 13.40 -24.53
C THR A 162 -12.25 14.40 -23.48
N PRO A 163 -12.28 15.71 -23.77
CA PRO A 163 -12.56 16.74 -22.77
C PRO A 163 -13.84 16.50 -21.97
N GLU A 164 -14.94 16.18 -22.62
CA GLU A 164 -16.24 16.01 -21.98
C GLU A 164 -16.27 14.79 -21.04
N LEU A 165 -15.50 13.74 -21.36
CA LEU A 165 -15.38 12.55 -20.54
C LEU A 165 -14.46 12.83 -19.36
N ALA A 166 -13.33 13.50 -19.61
CA ALA A 166 -12.39 13.91 -18.57
C ALA A 166 -13.07 14.83 -17.55
N ASP A 167 -13.88 15.80 -17.99
CA ASP A 167 -14.56 16.77 -17.13
C ASP A 167 -15.58 16.09 -16.19
N ARG A 168 -16.38 15.17 -16.72
CA ARG A 168 -17.31 14.37 -15.91
C ARG A 168 -16.57 13.52 -14.88
N TYR A 169 -15.44 12.94 -15.27
CA TYR A 169 -14.63 12.14 -14.36
C TYR A 169 -14.00 13.02 -13.28
N ARG A 170 -13.48 14.19 -13.61
CA ARG A 170 -12.93 15.15 -12.64
C ARG A 170 -13.95 15.51 -11.56
N THR A 171 -15.17 15.85 -11.95
CA THR A 171 -16.26 16.16 -11.00
C THR A 171 -16.51 15.00 -10.04
N ARG A 172 -16.54 13.75 -10.55
CA ARG A 172 -16.69 12.55 -9.72
C ARG A 172 -15.48 12.36 -8.79
N PHE A 173 -14.29 12.50 -9.32
CA PHE A 173 -13.04 12.38 -8.56
C PHE A 173 -12.98 13.41 -7.43
N GLU A 174 -13.25 14.67 -7.67
CA GLU A 174 -13.29 15.75 -6.68
C GLU A 174 -14.30 15.46 -5.57
N THR A 175 -15.48 14.99 -5.93
CA THR A 175 -16.52 14.61 -4.96
C THR A 175 -16.02 13.48 -4.04
N LEU A 176 -15.39 12.45 -4.61
CA LEU A 176 -14.82 11.35 -3.85
C LEU A 176 -13.64 11.82 -2.99
N LEU A 177 -12.75 12.61 -3.54
CA LEU A 177 -11.57 13.13 -2.82
C LEU A 177 -11.99 13.99 -1.62
N ALA A 178 -12.98 14.86 -1.79
CA ALA A 178 -13.51 15.72 -0.72
C ALA A 178 -14.20 14.92 0.39
N ALA A 179 -14.77 13.76 0.09
CA ALA A 179 -15.40 12.88 1.07
C ALA A 179 -14.40 12.04 1.88
N LEU A 180 -13.14 11.98 1.45
CA LEU A 180 -12.10 11.24 2.17
C LEU A 180 -11.59 12.03 3.38
N PRO A 181 -11.22 11.33 4.48
CA PRO A 181 -10.55 12.00 5.59
C PRO A 181 -9.21 12.60 5.10
N PRO A 182 -8.76 13.71 5.72
CA PRO A 182 -7.47 14.29 5.39
C PRO A 182 -6.36 13.23 5.41
N ASP A 183 -5.50 13.26 4.41
CA ASP A 183 -4.33 12.37 4.37
C ASP A 183 -3.39 12.78 5.51
N ARG A 184 -3.27 11.93 6.51
CA ARG A 184 -2.41 12.19 7.67
C ARG A 184 -0.93 11.92 7.38
N GLY A 185 -0.60 11.60 6.13
CA GLY A 185 0.75 11.16 5.77
C GLY A 185 1.11 9.80 6.39
N PRO A 186 2.34 9.34 6.18
CA PRO A 186 2.81 8.14 6.86
C PRO A 186 2.77 8.36 8.37
N MET A 187 2.04 7.52 9.08
CA MET A 187 2.11 7.53 10.55
C MET A 187 3.58 7.33 10.95
N PRO A 188 4.15 8.25 11.76
CA PRO A 188 5.52 8.05 12.22
C PRO A 188 5.61 6.66 12.84
N PRO A 189 6.71 5.91 12.59
CA PRO A 189 6.87 4.62 13.21
C PRO A 189 6.66 4.77 14.72
N PRO A 190 5.99 3.82 15.38
CA PRO A 190 5.80 3.88 16.82
C PRO A 190 7.15 4.13 17.45
N ALA A 191 7.23 5.13 18.34
CA ALA A 191 8.45 5.45 19.06
C ALA A 191 9.00 4.14 19.62
N ARG A 192 10.15 3.71 19.15
CA ARG A 192 10.79 2.51 19.65
C ARG A 192 11.22 2.81 21.09
N HIS A 193 10.40 2.40 22.04
CA HIS A 193 10.84 2.38 23.43
C HIS A 193 11.99 1.36 23.52
N ASN A 194 13.19 1.91 23.67
CA ASN A 194 14.34 1.06 23.96
C ASN A 194 14.16 0.48 25.37
N ALA A 195 13.70 -0.76 25.44
CA ALA A 195 13.49 -1.46 26.70
C ALA A 195 14.79 -1.98 27.33
N PHE A 196 15.94 -1.77 26.67
CA PHE A 196 17.23 -2.18 27.22
C PHE A 196 17.85 -1.01 28.03
N PRO A 197 17.93 -1.12 29.37
CA PRO A 197 18.45 -0.05 30.23
C PRO A 197 19.86 0.43 29.86
N LEU A 198 20.68 -0.48 29.30
CA LEU A 198 22.07 -0.20 28.89
C LEU A 198 22.16 0.71 27.64
N LEU A 199 21.07 0.83 26.87
CA LEU A 199 21.00 1.65 25.64
C LEU A 199 20.15 2.91 25.85
N GLN A 200 19.61 3.12 27.03
CA GLN A 200 19.00 4.39 27.40
C GLN A 200 20.17 5.30 27.83
N GLY A 201 20.44 6.35 27.06
CA GLY A 201 21.38 7.38 27.47
C GLY A 201 20.94 7.92 28.83
N GLY A 202 21.50 7.41 29.89
CA GLY A 202 21.30 7.94 31.24
C GLY A 202 21.85 9.36 31.30
N ALA A 203 21.23 10.20 32.12
CA ALA A 203 21.84 11.44 32.55
C ALA A 203 23.30 11.16 32.97
N PRO A 204 24.22 12.14 32.86
CA PRO A 204 25.64 11.93 33.08
C PRO A 204 25.91 11.51 34.53
N SER A 205 25.73 10.27 34.82
CA SER A 205 26.19 9.63 36.07
C SER A 205 27.50 8.95 35.72
N THR A 206 28.56 9.46 36.32
CA THR A 206 29.93 8.95 36.41
C THR A 206 30.15 7.62 35.66
N ALA A 207 30.86 7.77 34.55
CA ALA A 207 31.14 6.76 33.56
C ALA A 207 31.73 5.50 34.14
N GLY A 208 31.03 4.41 33.91
CA GLY A 208 31.65 3.09 33.91
C GLY A 208 32.33 2.79 32.58
N SER A 209 33.20 3.67 32.08
CA SER A 209 34.07 3.35 30.95
C SER A 209 35.32 2.67 31.52
N LEU A 210 35.48 1.38 31.21
CA LEU A 210 36.69 0.64 31.52
C LEU A 210 37.87 0.98 30.61
N VAL A 211 37.73 2.02 29.80
CA VAL A 211 38.84 2.52 28.96
C VAL A 211 39.54 3.66 29.75
N PRO A 212 40.79 3.46 30.17
CA PRO A 212 41.55 4.53 30.82
C PRO A 212 41.73 5.67 29.81
N MET A 213 41.28 6.87 30.18
CA MET A 213 41.57 8.09 29.42
C MET A 213 43.09 8.35 29.43
N ARG A 214 43.78 7.95 28.38
CA ARG A 214 45.13 8.43 28.15
C ARG A 214 45.03 9.90 27.72
N PRO A 215 45.90 10.77 28.28
CA PRO A 215 45.98 12.15 27.81
C PRO A 215 46.31 12.17 26.32
N ALA A 216 45.67 13.04 25.58
CA ALA A 216 45.85 13.21 24.16
C ALA A 216 47.34 13.34 23.80
N GLN A 217 47.89 12.32 23.15
CA GLN A 217 49.19 12.42 22.51
C GLN A 217 49.02 13.26 21.24
N LEU A 218 49.78 14.35 21.14
CA LEU A 218 49.90 15.19 19.98
C LEU A 218 50.25 14.35 18.74
N PRO A 219 49.73 14.68 17.55
CA PRO A 219 50.00 13.91 16.33
C PRO A 219 51.49 13.92 15.97
N LEU A 220 52.06 12.75 15.74
CA LEU A 220 53.45 12.49 15.37
C LEU A 220 53.85 12.89 13.95
N LEU A 221 53.08 13.72 13.28
CA LEU A 221 53.40 14.16 11.91
C LEU A 221 53.69 15.68 11.88
N ARG A 222 54.89 16.06 12.35
CA ARG A 222 55.55 17.29 11.89
C ARG A 222 56.27 16.96 10.58
N GLY A 223 55.65 17.22 9.45
CA GLY A 223 56.35 17.28 8.18
C GLY A 223 57.33 18.45 8.18
N ALA A 224 58.61 18.14 7.95
CA ALA A 224 59.62 19.15 7.71
C ALA A 224 59.34 19.85 6.37
N PRO A 225 59.59 21.16 6.24
CA PRO A 225 59.48 21.84 4.95
C PRO A 225 60.62 21.41 4.02
N ALA A 226 60.28 20.99 2.82
CA ALA A 226 61.27 20.75 1.75
C ALA A 226 61.88 22.08 1.31
N ALA A 227 63.20 22.18 1.37
CA ALA A 227 63.97 23.29 0.86
C ALA A 227 63.85 23.36 -0.68
N LEU A 228 63.45 24.50 -1.21
CA LEU A 228 63.58 24.84 -2.62
C LEU A 228 65.07 25.07 -2.93
N ILE A 229 65.64 24.26 -3.80
CA ILE A 229 66.90 24.56 -4.46
C ILE A 229 66.54 24.91 -5.90
N GLY A 230 66.83 26.16 -6.25
CA GLY A 230 66.71 26.63 -7.62
C GLY A 230 67.94 26.21 -8.45
N GLY A 231 67.74 26.19 -9.75
CA GLY A 231 68.66 25.95 -10.81
C GLY A 231 67.91 26.01 -12.13
#